data_3c5d04ea3a5a4ad86890bc8c70095f7f
#
_entry.id   3c5d04ea3a5a4ad86890bc8c70095f7f
#
_cell.length_a   1.000
_cell.length_b   1.000
_cell.length_c   1.000
_cell.angle_alpha   90.00
_cell.angle_beta   90.00
_cell.angle_gamma   90.00
#
_symmetry.space_group_name_H-M   'P 1'
#
loop_
_entity.id
_entity.type
_entity.pdbx_description
1 polymer ?
#
loop_
_entity_poly.entity_id
_entity_poly.type
_entity_poly.pdbx_seq_one_letter_code
_entity_poly.pdbx_strand_id
1 'polypeptide(L)'
;DLEHWTVPDGTSLQLILRKGDRTYGEKGFWAPQYFKDKRTYYFTYTANEQTVIASSKSVFGPFRQKEVKPIDASAKNIDSFLFKDDDGKYYLYHVRFNKGNYLWVAEFDIKKGSIKPETLKQCMDCTEPWEKTPNYKSAPVMEGPTVMKWDGVYYLFYSANHFMNIDYSVGYATASSPFGPWKKHPNSPIIHRSLVGENGSGHGDVFKGLDGKYYY
;
A
#
# COMPACT_ATOMS: atom_id res chain seq x y z
N ASP A 1 5.97 -22.63 1.53
CA ASP A 1 4.50 -22.60 1.46
C ASP A 1 3.97 -21.38 2.23
N LEU A 2 2.68 -21.17 2.21
CA LEU A 2 2.04 -20.04 2.90
C LEU A 2 1.47 -20.44 4.28
N GLU A 3 1.64 -21.68 4.69
CA GLU A 3 1.13 -22.23 5.94
C GLU A 3 2.22 -22.30 7.02
N HIS A 4 3.47 -22.49 6.62
CA HIS A 4 4.59 -22.64 7.53
C HIS A 4 5.61 -21.52 7.34
N TRP A 5 5.77 -20.70 8.37
CA TRP A 5 6.67 -19.55 8.35
C TRP A 5 7.85 -19.82 9.29
N THR A 6 9.06 -19.71 8.76
CA THR A 6 10.29 -19.90 9.52
C THR A 6 11.20 -18.68 9.38
N VAL A 7 12.00 -18.44 10.41
CA VAL A 7 13.12 -17.49 10.28
C VAL A 7 14.20 -18.17 9.44
N PRO A 8 14.76 -17.50 8.42
CA PRO A 8 15.84 -18.09 7.61
C PRO A 8 17.02 -18.53 8.47
N ASP A 9 17.59 -19.70 8.15
CA ASP A 9 18.75 -20.25 8.85
C ASP A 9 19.90 -19.25 8.92
N GLY A 10 20.54 -19.14 10.09
CA GLY A 10 21.66 -18.22 10.33
C GLY A 10 21.26 -16.76 10.56
N THR A 11 19.96 -16.44 10.52
CA THR A 11 19.45 -15.14 10.91
C THR A 11 18.79 -15.26 12.28
N SER A 12 19.45 -14.81 13.37
CA SER A 12 18.71 -14.37 14.55
C SER A 12 17.68 -13.32 14.13
N LEU A 13 16.61 -13.07 14.86
CA LEU A 13 15.60 -12.04 14.61
C LEU A 13 16.23 -10.73 14.16
N GLN A 14 16.62 -10.67 12.90
CA GLN A 14 17.35 -9.53 12.34
C GLN A 14 16.33 -8.48 11.94
N LEU A 15 16.40 -7.34 12.61
CA LEU A 15 15.62 -6.20 12.21
C LEU A 15 16.08 -5.74 10.81
N ILE A 16 15.22 -5.88 9.82
CA ILE A 16 15.51 -5.44 8.46
C ILE A 16 15.55 -3.92 8.34
N LEU A 17 14.81 -3.23 9.22
CA LEU A 17 14.78 -1.77 9.33
C LEU A 17 14.83 -1.40 10.82
N ARG A 18 15.69 -0.44 11.18
CA ARG A 18 15.88 0.00 12.57
C ARG A 18 15.74 1.52 12.67
N LYS A 19 14.90 1.98 13.60
CA LYS A 19 14.79 3.39 13.96
C LYS A 19 16.18 3.99 14.26
N GLY A 20 16.46 5.16 13.69
CA GLY A 20 17.71 5.87 13.88
C GLY A 20 18.90 5.38 13.03
N ASP A 21 18.77 4.26 12.31
CA ASP A 21 19.79 3.76 11.39
C ASP A 21 19.54 4.26 9.96
N ARG A 22 19.69 5.57 9.76
CA ARG A 22 19.38 6.25 8.49
C ARG A 22 17.97 5.95 8.01
N THR A 23 17.01 6.03 8.90
CA THR A 23 15.57 5.85 8.65
C THR A 23 14.80 7.01 9.24
N TYR A 24 13.87 7.53 8.45
CA TYR A 24 12.95 8.58 8.90
C TYR A 24 11.91 8.01 9.87
N GLY A 25 11.57 8.81 10.88
CA GLY A 25 10.46 8.56 11.78
C GLY A 25 10.89 8.23 13.21
N GLU A 26 10.04 8.64 14.16
CA GLU A 26 10.22 8.43 15.59
C GLU A 26 9.17 7.48 16.18
N LYS A 27 7.98 7.43 15.56
CA LYS A 27 6.82 6.66 16.02
C LYS A 27 5.91 6.26 14.88
N GLY A 28 4.99 5.31 15.15
CA GLY A 28 3.96 4.90 14.21
C GLY A 28 4.55 4.25 12.97
N PHE A 29 5.37 3.22 13.17
CA PHE A 29 5.91 2.40 12.09
C PHE A 29 4.90 1.32 11.73
N TRP A 30 4.25 1.43 10.56
CA TRP A 30 3.25 0.47 10.06
C TRP A 30 3.17 0.46 8.53
N ALA A 31 2.25 -0.34 7.97
CA ALA A 31 1.91 -0.47 6.57
C ALA A 31 3.14 -0.61 5.65
N PRO A 32 3.96 -1.66 5.85
CA PRO A 32 5.13 -1.88 5.01
C PRO A 32 4.74 -2.51 3.67
N GLN A 33 5.45 -2.12 2.61
CA GLN A 33 5.47 -2.85 1.36
C GLN A 33 6.92 -3.19 0.99
N TYR A 34 7.12 -4.41 0.53
CA TYR A 34 8.39 -4.88 -0.01
C TYR A 34 8.36 -4.84 -1.54
N PHE A 35 9.35 -4.22 -2.15
CA PHE A 35 9.43 -4.08 -3.59
C PHE A 35 10.85 -4.36 -4.09
N LYS A 36 10.99 -5.17 -5.14
CA LYS A 36 12.27 -5.46 -5.79
C LYS A 36 12.32 -4.86 -7.19
N ASP A 37 13.34 -4.07 -7.48
CA ASP A 37 13.66 -3.68 -8.85
C ASP A 37 15.13 -3.96 -9.17
N LYS A 38 15.36 -4.76 -10.21
CA LYS A 38 16.69 -5.21 -10.62
C LYS A 38 17.46 -5.83 -9.44
N ARG A 39 18.55 -5.20 -9.01
CA ARG A 39 19.43 -5.65 -7.91
C ARG A 39 19.22 -4.85 -6.62
N THR A 40 18.14 -4.10 -6.51
CA THR A 40 17.84 -3.26 -5.35
C THR A 40 16.50 -3.67 -4.78
N TYR A 41 16.48 -3.82 -3.47
CA TYR A 41 15.28 -4.04 -2.69
C TYR A 41 14.88 -2.72 -2.06
N TYR A 42 13.60 -2.42 -2.11
CA TYR A 42 12.99 -1.24 -1.53
C TYR A 42 11.98 -1.67 -0.47
N PHE A 43 11.89 -0.88 0.54
CA PHE A 43 10.94 -1.06 1.63
C PHE A 43 10.25 0.26 1.89
N THR A 44 8.96 0.33 1.56
CA THR A 44 8.17 1.49 1.93
C THR A 44 7.45 1.22 3.24
N TYR A 45 7.20 2.27 4.00
CA TYR A 45 6.51 2.19 5.29
C TYR A 45 5.93 3.55 5.66
N THR A 46 5.06 3.56 6.66
CA THR A 46 4.60 4.80 7.29
C THR A 46 5.37 5.03 8.58
N ALA A 47 5.79 6.27 8.85
CA ALA A 47 6.27 6.72 10.15
C ALA A 47 5.92 8.20 10.34
N ASN A 48 5.55 8.61 11.56
CA ASN A 48 5.09 9.97 11.86
C ASN A 48 3.94 10.45 10.93
N GLU A 49 3.05 9.54 10.50
CA GLU A 49 2.01 9.81 9.49
C GLU A 49 2.56 10.37 8.17
N GLN A 50 3.72 9.85 7.75
CA GLN A 50 4.37 10.14 6.48
C GLN A 50 4.83 8.85 5.83
N THR A 51 4.63 8.71 4.53
CA THR A 51 5.18 7.60 3.75
C THR A 51 6.67 7.77 3.53
N VAL A 52 7.40 6.69 3.63
CA VAL A 52 8.86 6.66 3.57
C VAL A 52 9.31 5.53 2.65
N ILE A 53 10.46 5.69 1.99
CA ILE A 53 11.11 4.63 1.23
C ILE A 53 12.56 4.47 1.68
N ALA A 54 12.95 3.24 1.96
CA ALA A 54 14.32 2.84 2.24
C ALA A 54 14.77 1.77 1.22
N SER A 55 16.05 1.54 1.08
CA SER A 55 16.58 0.56 0.14
C SER A 55 17.72 -0.27 0.71
N SER A 56 17.93 -1.47 0.14
CA SER A 56 19.01 -2.37 0.47
C SER A 56 19.49 -3.15 -0.76
N LYS A 57 20.72 -3.67 -0.71
CA LYS A 57 21.22 -4.67 -1.68
C LYS A 57 20.93 -6.09 -1.27
N SER A 58 20.49 -6.31 -0.04
CA SER A 58 20.07 -7.60 0.51
C SER A 58 18.58 -7.61 0.79
N VAL A 59 17.94 -8.76 0.56
CA VAL A 59 16.53 -8.99 0.93
C VAL A 59 16.30 -8.86 2.44
N PHE A 60 17.32 -9.19 3.23
CA PHE A 60 17.28 -9.14 4.69
C PHE A 60 17.73 -7.80 5.27
N GLY A 61 17.86 -6.77 4.42
CA GLY A 61 18.33 -5.46 4.87
C GLY A 61 19.84 -5.42 5.18
N PRO A 62 20.29 -4.48 6.02
CA PRO A 62 19.46 -3.41 6.58
C PRO A 62 18.96 -2.43 5.50
N PHE A 63 17.69 -2.04 5.62
CA PHE A 63 17.11 -1.01 4.75
C PHE A 63 17.42 0.37 5.31
N ARG A 64 17.98 1.24 4.47
CA ARG A 64 18.41 2.59 4.83
C ARG A 64 17.99 3.59 3.77
N GLN A 65 17.81 4.82 4.17
CA GLN A 65 17.60 5.93 3.26
C GLN A 65 18.94 6.56 2.85
N LYS A 66 19.05 6.96 1.59
CA LYS A 66 20.19 7.76 1.12
C LYS A 66 20.15 9.16 1.77
N GLU A 67 18.97 9.75 1.81
CA GLU A 67 18.62 11.00 2.46
C GLU A 67 17.44 10.74 3.39
N VAL A 68 17.60 11.04 4.68
CA VAL A 68 16.57 10.74 5.69
C VAL A 68 15.46 11.77 5.60
N LYS A 69 14.37 11.39 4.93
CA LYS A 69 13.20 12.25 4.70
C LYS A 69 11.97 11.43 4.33
N PRO A 70 10.75 11.98 4.48
CA PRO A 70 9.57 11.35 3.90
C PRO A 70 9.56 11.48 2.37
N ILE A 71 8.72 10.67 1.71
CA ILE A 71 8.49 10.73 0.27
C ILE A 71 7.84 12.05 -0.13
N ASP A 72 6.84 12.46 0.64
CA ASP A 72 6.08 13.71 0.44
C ASP A 72 5.70 14.31 1.79
N ALA A 73 6.28 15.46 2.11
CA ALA A 73 6.01 16.18 3.35
C ALA A 73 4.89 17.23 3.23
N SER A 74 4.23 17.34 2.08
CA SER A 74 3.24 18.40 1.82
C SER A 74 1.94 18.24 2.60
N ALA A 75 1.61 17.00 3.03
CA ALA A 75 0.47 16.68 3.86
C ALA A 75 0.72 15.37 4.61
N LYS A 76 -0.12 15.06 5.61
CA LYS A 76 -0.16 13.73 6.22
C LYS A 76 -0.53 12.69 5.18
N ASN A 77 0.21 11.60 5.13
CA ASN A 77 0.00 10.50 4.19
C ASN A 77 0.52 9.19 4.76
N ILE A 78 -0.18 8.09 4.47
CA ILE A 78 0.10 6.76 4.98
C ILE A 78 -0.07 5.70 3.90
N ASP A 79 0.21 4.43 4.19
CA ASP A 79 -0.14 3.26 3.39
C ASP A 79 0.36 3.36 1.94
N SER A 80 1.66 3.42 1.77
CA SER A 80 2.26 3.53 0.44
C SER A 80 2.34 2.19 -0.27
N PHE A 81 1.97 2.18 -1.54
CA PHE A 81 2.19 1.07 -2.47
C PHE A 81 2.93 1.59 -3.71
N LEU A 82 4.12 1.07 -3.93
CA LEU A 82 4.95 1.40 -5.10
C LEU A 82 4.69 0.39 -6.22
N PHE A 83 4.16 0.87 -7.34
CA PHE A 83 3.89 0.09 -8.53
C PHE A 83 4.85 0.47 -9.65
N LYS A 84 5.41 -0.52 -10.35
CA LYS A 84 6.20 -0.32 -11.57
C LYS A 84 5.41 -0.83 -12.76
N ASP A 85 5.15 0.03 -13.72
CA ASP A 85 4.45 -0.31 -14.94
C ASP A 85 5.37 -0.92 -16.02
N ASP A 86 4.78 -1.49 -17.05
CA ASP A 86 5.49 -2.14 -18.16
C ASP A 86 6.35 -1.16 -18.97
N ASP A 87 5.97 0.13 -19.00
CA ASP A 87 6.75 1.20 -19.62
C ASP A 87 7.99 1.63 -18.80
N GLY A 88 8.16 1.02 -17.61
CA GLY A 88 9.27 1.28 -16.71
C GLY A 88 9.07 2.48 -15.79
N LYS A 89 7.94 3.18 -15.85
CA LYS A 89 7.59 4.23 -14.90
C LYS A 89 7.16 3.64 -13.57
N TYR A 90 7.31 4.45 -12.52
CA TYR A 90 6.86 4.11 -11.18
C TYR A 90 5.73 5.02 -10.77
N TYR A 91 4.79 4.44 -10.04
CA TYR A 91 3.64 5.14 -9.48
C TYR A 91 3.55 4.81 -7.99
N LEU A 92 3.36 5.83 -7.17
CA LEU A 92 3.10 5.67 -5.74
C LEU A 92 1.61 5.88 -5.49
N TYR A 93 0.95 4.81 -5.06
CA TYR A 93 -0.38 4.89 -4.48
C TYR A 93 -0.23 5.05 -2.97
N HIS A 94 -1.01 5.91 -2.36
CA HIS A 94 -0.94 6.17 -0.93
C HIS A 94 -2.24 6.84 -0.44
N VAL A 95 -2.40 6.87 0.86
CA VAL A 95 -3.52 7.56 1.50
C VAL A 95 -3.12 8.98 1.86
N ARG A 96 -3.99 9.95 1.58
CA ARG A 96 -3.89 11.32 2.08
C ARG A 96 -5.13 11.70 2.86
N PHE A 97 -4.93 12.51 3.89
CA PHE A 97 -5.99 12.98 4.78
C PHE A 97 -6.63 14.26 4.23
N ASN A 98 -7.92 14.19 3.92
CA ASN A 98 -8.72 15.33 3.46
C ASN A 98 -10.18 15.15 3.91
N LYS A 99 -10.49 15.47 5.18
CA LYS A 99 -11.80 15.19 5.80
C LYS A 99 -12.21 13.72 5.69
N GLY A 100 -11.25 12.84 5.76
CA GLY A 100 -11.31 11.41 5.58
C GLY A 100 -9.99 10.91 5.02
N ASN A 101 -9.87 9.60 4.85
CA ASN A 101 -8.73 8.96 4.23
C ASN A 101 -9.14 8.59 2.80
N TYR A 102 -8.37 9.06 1.81
CA TYR A 102 -8.63 8.77 0.41
C TYR A 102 -7.36 8.32 -0.30
N LEU A 103 -7.52 7.49 -1.30
CA LEU A 103 -6.43 7.00 -2.13
C LEU A 103 -6.01 8.04 -3.17
N TRP A 104 -4.72 8.26 -3.27
CA TRP A 104 -4.07 9.15 -4.22
C TRP A 104 -2.99 8.40 -4.98
N VAL A 105 -2.68 8.86 -6.18
CA VAL A 105 -1.61 8.36 -7.03
C VAL A 105 -0.77 9.50 -7.57
N ALA A 106 0.54 9.27 -7.68
CA ALA A 106 1.45 10.19 -8.39
C ALA A 106 2.52 9.37 -9.11
N GLU A 107 3.10 9.92 -10.19
CA GLU A 107 4.36 9.39 -10.71
C GLU A 107 5.46 9.51 -9.65
N PHE A 108 6.32 8.49 -9.58
CA PHE A 108 7.36 8.39 -8.58
C PHE A 108 8.75 8.37 -9.21
N ASP A 109 9.63 9.23 -8.73
CA ASP A 109 11.05 9.20 -9.10
C ASP A 109 11.82 8.29 -8.13
N ILE A 110 12.09 7.06 -8.56
CA ILE A 110 12.78 6.05 -7.73
C ILE A 110 14.22 6.45 -7.36
N LYS A 111 14.85 7.32 -8.15
CA LYS A 111 16.22 7.80 -7.87
C LYS A 111 16.24 8.89 -6.80
N LYS A 112 15.23 9.76 -6.81
CA LYS A 112 15.06 10.83 -5.82
C LYS A 112 14.33 10.35 -4.57
N GLY A 113 13.57 9.24 -4.66
CA GLY A 113 12.74 8.73 -3.56
C GLY A 113 11.59 9.68 -3.24
N SER A 114 10.99 10.30 -4.25
CA SER A 114 9.91 11.29 -4.10
C SER A 114 8.89 11.19 -5.23
N ILE A 115 7.66 11.62 -4.96
CA ILE A 115 6.65 11.79 -6.01
C ILE A 115 7.00 12.98 -6.92
N LYS A 116 6.35 13.02 -8.09
CA LYS A 116 6.25 14.21 -8.93
C LYS A 116 4.96 14.95 -8.56
N PRO A 117 5.02 16.05 -7.79
CA PRO A 117 3.83 16.69 -7.21
C PRO A 117 2.79 17.14 -8.24
N GLU A 118 3.24 17.55 -9.42
CA GLU A 118 2.40 17.97 -10.53
C GLU A 118 1.51 16.86 -11.10
N THR A 119 1.81 15.60 -10.80
CA THR A 119 1.04 14.43 -11.23
C THR A 119 0.10 13.90 -10.16
N LEU A 120 0.12 14.49 -8.96
CA LEU A 120 -0.65 14.01 -7.81
C LEU A 120 -2.16 14.13 -8.07
N LYS A 121 -2.86 12.99 -7.97
CA LYS A 121 -4.30 12.91 -8.27
C LYS A 121 -5.00 11.98 -7.29
N GLN A 122 -6.19 12.36 -6.84
CA GLN A 122 -7.08 11.46 -6.08
C GLN A 122 -7.63 10.37 -7.01
N CYS A 123 -7.62 9.12 -6.54
CA CYS A 123 -8.07 7.99 -7.33
C CYS A 123 -9.61 7.95 -7.45
N MET A 124 -10.30 8.01 -6.31
CA MET A 124 -11.78 7.91 -6.26
C MET A 124 -12.32 8.42 -4.92
N ASP A 125 -13.64 8.64 -4.87
CA ASP A 125 -14.38 9.00 -3.66
C ASP A 125 -15.06 7.77 -3.04
N CYS A 126 -15.37 7.85 -1.74
CA CYS A 126 -16.13 6.85 -1.00
C CYS A 126 -17.63 7.03 -1.31
N THR A 127 -18.14 6.24 -2.24
CA THR A 127 -19.52 6.34 -2.77
C THR A 127 -20.37 5.11 -2.56
N GLU A 128 -19.75 3.95 -2.33
CA GLU A 128 -20.46 2.69 -2.19
C GLU A 128 -20.91 2.47 -0.74
N PRO A 129 -22.10 1.87 -0.52
CA PRO A 129 -22.64 1.63 0.82
C PRO A 129 -21.69 0.82 1.73
N TRP A 130 -20.95 -0.12 1.16
CA TRP A 130 -20.02 -0.96 1.91
C TRP A 130 -18.75 -0.20 2.37
N GLU A 131 -18.43 0.92 1.75
CA GLU A 131 -17.25 1.72 2.07
C GLU A 131 -17.43 2.58 3.32
N LYS A 132 -18.67 2.79 3.73
CA LYS A 132 -19.02 3.52 4.95
C LYS A 132 -20.33 2.98 5.54
N THR A 133 -20.20 1.96 6.38
CA THR A 133 -21.35 1.35 7.03
C THR A 133 -21.80 2.15 8.26
N PRO A 134 -23.03 1.94 8.77
CA PRO A 134 -23.53 2.57 9.99
C PRO A 134 -22.69 2.28 11.24
N ASN A 135 -21.89 1.20 11.23
CA ASN A 135 -20.99 0.84 12.33
C ASN A 135 -19.79 1.77 12.46
N TYR A 136 -19.50 2.58 11.43
CA TYR A 136 -18.43 3.57 11.46
C TYR A 136 -18.97 4.97 11.19
N LYS A 137 -19.08 5.79 12.26
CA LYS A 137 -19.72 7.11 12.23
C LYS A 137 -18.79 8.27 11.91
N SER A 138 -17.46 8.03 11.88
CA SER A 138 -16.47 9.06 11.59
C SER A 138 -16.33 9.36 10.10
N ALA A 139 -15.37 10.17 9.72
CA ALA A 139 -15.07 10.50 8.34
C ALA A 139 -14.75 9.24 7.50
N PRO A 140 -15.02 9.24 6.20
CA PRO A 140 -14.73 8.09 5.33
C PRO A 140 -13.27 7.63 5.42
N VAL A 141 -13.08 6.32 5.32
CA VAL A 141 -11.74 5.70 5.26
C VAL A 141 -11.67 4.77 4.05
N MET A 142 -10.75 5.09 3.14
CA MET A 142 -10.30 4.25 2.04
C MET A 142 -8.78 4.18 2.12
N GLU A 143 -8.23 2.98 2.35
CA GLU A 143 -6.80 2.83 2.65
C GLU A 143 -6.24 1.48 2.17
N GLY A 144 -4.99 1.17 2.48
CA GLY A 144 -4.33 -0.10 2.14
C GLY A 144 -4.34 -0.40 0.63
N PRO A 145 -3.85 0.51 -0.25
CA PRO A 145 -3.87 0.26 -1.69
C PRO A 145 -2.89 -0.84 -2.08
N THR A 146 -3.33 -1.73 -2.96
CA THR A 146 -2.48 -2.66 -3.71
C THR A 146 -2.86 -2.59 -5.18
N VAL A 147 -1.88 -2.49 -6.06
CA VAL A 147 -2.11 -2.36 -7.51
C VAL A 147 -1.41 -3.45 -8.27
N MET A 148 -2.14 -4.09 -9.16
CA MET A 148 -1.59 -4.97 -10.17
C MET A 148 -2.10 -4.61 -11.56
N LYS A 149 -1.36 -5.04 -12.60
CA LYS A 149 -1.79 -4.96 -13.98
C LYS A 149 -1.90 -6.37 -14.54
N TRP A 150 -3.03 -6.68 -15.15
CA TRP A 150 -3.26 -7.94 -15.80
C TRP A 150 -4.03 -7.73 -17.10
N ASP A 151 -3.53 -8.28 -18.18
CA ASP A 151 -4.10 -8.16 -19.53
C ASP A 151 -4.42 -6.70 -19.94
N GLY A 152 -3.48 -5.79 -19.65
CA GLY A 152 -3.61 -4.37 -19.97
C GLY A 152 -4.55 -3.58 -19.05
N VAL A 153 -5.23 -4.24 -18.10
CA VAL A 153 -6.14 -3.62 -17.12
C VAL A 153 -5.43 -3.45 -15.78
N TYR A 154 -5.58 -2.28 -15.19
CA TYR A 154 -5.11 -2.00 -13.83
C TYR A 154 -6.20 -2.35 -12.83
N TYR A 155 -5.81 -3.03 -11.75
CA TYR A 155 -6.64 -3.40 -10.63
C TYR A 155 -6.10 -2.72 -9.38
N LEU A 156 -6.90 -1.89 -8.75
CA LEU A 156 -6.60 -1.23 -7.48
C LEU A 156 -7.48 -1.88 -6.40
N PHE A 157 -6.87 -2.69 -5.56
CA PHE A 157 -7.49 -3.21 -4.35
C PHE A 157 -7.35 -2.19 -3.22
N TYR A 158 -8.36 -2.07 -2.39
CA TYR A 158 -8.38 -1.12 -1.27
C TYR A 158 -9.31 -1.58 -0.16
N SER A 159 -9.03 -1.08 1.03
CA SER A 159 -9.84 -1.34 2.21
C SER A 159 -10.67 -0.13 2.60
N ALA A 160 -11.82 -0.36 3.21
CA ALA A 160 -12.70 0.71 3.68
C ALA A 160 -13.34 0.37 5.04
N ASN A 161 -13.92 1.36 5.70
CA ASN A 161 -14.58 1.37 7.03
C ASN A 161 -13.67 1.51 8.25
N HIS A 162 -12.36 1.69 8.13
CA HIS A 162 -11.42 1.78 9.26
C HIS A 162 -11.08 0.43 9.91
N PHE A 163 -9.79 0.18 10.15
CA PHE A 163 -9.24 -1.10 10.59
C PHE A 163 -9.77 -1.64 11.95
N MET A 164 -10.27 -0.76 12.83
CA MET A 164 -10.89 -1.19 14.10
C MET A 164 -12.40 -1.49 13.99
N ASN A 165 -12.97 -1.43 12.79
CA ASN A 165 -14.39 -1.67 12.58
C ASN A 165 -14.61 -3.13 12.16
N ILE A 166 -15.66 -3.75 12.66
CA ILE A 166 -16.06 -5.11 12.26
C ILE A 166 -16.36 -5.24 10.77
N ASP A 167 -16.75 -4.16 10.11
CA ASP A 167 -17.04 -4.10 8.67
C ASP A 167 -15.82 -3.66 7.83
N TYR A 168 -14.62 -3.59 8.41
CA TYR A 168 -13.41 -3.36 7.64
C TYR A 168 -13.28 -4.44 6.57
N SER A 169 -13.17 -4.06 5.32
CA SER A 169 -13.36 -4.96 4.19
C SER A 169 -12.58 -4.49 2.97
N VAL A 170 -12.41 -5.39 2.01
CA VAL A 170 -11.65 -5.13 0.78
C VAL A 170 -12.57 -5.16 -0.42
N GLY A 171 -12.43 -4.17 -1.27
CA GLY A 171 -12.97 -4.15 -2.63
C GLY A 171 -11.90 -3.80 -3.64
N TYR A 172 -12.27 -3.70 -4.90
CA TYR A 172 -11.37 -3.25 -5.94
C TYR A 172 -12.05 -2.41 -7.01
N ALA A 173 -11.22 -1.65 -7.72
CA ALA A 173 -11.59 -0.89 -8.89
C ALA A 173 -10.67 -1.21 -10.05
N THR A 174 -11.13 -0.99 -11.29
CA THR A 174 -10.35 -1.21 -12.51
C THR A 174 -10.19 0.07 -13.31
N ALA A 175 -9.12 0.16 -14.09
CA ALA A 175 -8.87 1.27 -15.00
C ALA A 175 -8.02 0.82 -16.19
N SER A 176 -8.01 1.63 -17.25
CA SER A 176 -7.11 1.48 -18.41
C SER A 176 -5.80 2.27 -18.26
N SER A 177 -5.66 3.02 -17.18
CA SER A 177 -4.50 3.87 -16.89
C SER A 177 -4.19 3.84 -15.39
N PRO A 178 -2.91 3.97 -14.98
CA PRO A 178 -2.55 4.05 -13.56
C PRO A 178 -3.15 5.26 -12.83
N PHE A 179 -3.58 6.26 -13.57
CA PHE A 179 -4.28 7.44 -13.02
C PHE A 179 -5.82 7.34 -13.05
N GLY A 180 -6.37 6.18 -13.46
CA GLY A 180 -7.79 6.04 -13.68
C GLY A 180 -8.25 6.62 -15.04
N PRO A 181 -9.54 6.95 -15.22
CA PRO A 181 -10.58 6.91 -14.18
C PRO A 181 -10.84 5.49 -13.68
N TRP A 182 -10.98 5.36 -12.37
CA TRP A 182 -11.22 4.08 -11.70
C TRP A 182 -12.70 3.75 -11.66
N LYS A 183 -13.05 2.54 -12.09
CA LYS A 183 -14.42 1.99 -12.02
C LYS A 183 -14.47 0.93 -10.94
N LYS A 184 -15.19 1.18 -9.86
CA LYS A 184 -15.40 0.24 -8.77
C LYS A 184 -16.12 -1.02 -9.25
N HIS A 185 -15.69 -2.16 -8.74
CA HIS A 185 -16.31 -3.43 -9.09
C HIS A 185 -17.67 -3.58 -8.38
N PRO A 186 -18.75 -3.90 -9.10
CA PRO A 186 -20.11 -3.89 -8.53
C PRO A 186 -20.35 -4.96 -7.46
N ASN A 187 -19.55 -6.02 -7.45
CA ASN A 187 -19.64 -7.10 -6.45
C ASN A 187 -18.67 -6.89 -5.27
N SER A 188 -18.12 -5.68 -5.09
CA SER A 188 -17.37 -5.34 -3.88
C SER A 188 -18.34 -5.17 -2.70
N PRO A 189 -17.90 -5.51 -1.46
CA PRO A 189 -16.57 -5.99 -1.10
C PRO A 189 -16.34 -7.47 -1.49
N ILE A 190 -15.09 -7.81 -1.82
CA ILE A 190 -14.67 -9.19 -2.15
C ILE A 190 -14.13 -9.95 -0.93
N ILE A 191 -13.71 -9.23 0.10
CA ILE A 191 -13.35 -9.76 1.42
C ILE A 191 -14.12 -8.95 2.46
N HIS A 192 -14.95 -9.62 3.22
CA HIS A 192 -15.79 -9.04 4.27
C HIS A 192 -16.16 -10.16 5.26
N ARG A 193 -16.41 -9.82 6.51
CA ARG A 193 -16.77 -10.78 7.57
C ARG A 193 -17.88 -11.75 7.20
N SER A 194 -18.88 -11.32 6.40
CA SER A 194 -19.95 -12.20 5.92
C SER A 194 -19.49 -13.23 4.89
N LEU A 195 -18.33 -13.05 4.27
CA LEU A 195 -17.77 -13.96 3.26
C LEU A 195 -16.68 -14.86 3.84
N VAL A 196 -15.88 -14.34 4.76
CA VAL A 196 -14.70 -15.04 5.31
C VAL A 196 -14.86 -15.49 6.77
N GLY A 197 -15.92 -15.04 7.46
CA GLY A 197 -16.19 -15.40 8.85
C GLY A 197 -15.39 -14.60 9.89
N GLU A 198 -14.51 -13.70 9.48
CA GLU A 198 -13.61 -12.95 10.36
C GLU A 198 -13.88 -11.45 10.30
N ASN A 199 -13.95 -10.80 11.47
CA ASN A 199 -14.15 -9.35 11.57
C ASN A 199 -12.89 -8.58 11.16
N GLY A 200 -13.07 -7.42 10.53
CA GLY A 200 -11.99 -6.48 10.30
C GLY A 200 -10.96 -6.96 9.26
N SER A 201 -11.38 -7.75 8.28
CA SER A 201 -10.51 -8.31 7.24
C SER A 201 -10.17 -7.27 6.18
N GLY A 202 -8.96 -6.73 6.22
CA GLY A 202 -8.51 -5.71 5.27
C GLY A 202 -7.01 -5.47 5.29
N HIS A 203 -6.56 -4.55 4.45
CA HIS A 203 -5.18 -4.09 4.27
C HIS A 203 -4.20 -5.24 3.97
N GLY A 204 -4.53 -6.06 2.97
CA GLY A 204 -3.65 -7.09 2.45
C GLY A 204 -2.87 -6.63 1.21
N ASP A 205 -2.13 -7.55 0.64
CA ASP A 205 -1.38 -7.35 -0.60
C ASP A 205 -1.68 -8.48 -1.59
N VAL A 206 -1.53 -8.20 -2.89
CA VAL A 206 -1.69 -9.21 -3.94
C VAL A 206 -0.32 -9.65 -4.43
N PHE A 207 -0.09 -10.94 -4.44
CA PHE A 207 1.14 -11.49 -4.99
C PHE A 207 0.85 -12.74 -5.83
N LYS A 208 1.79 -13.05 -6.73
CA LYS A 208 1.74 -14.26 -7.55
C LYS A 208 2.55 -15.35 -6.89
N GLY A 209 1.91 -16.47 -6.57
CA GLY A 209 2.56 -17.65 -6.03
C GLY A 209 3.43 -18.39 -7.06
N LEU A 210 4.25 -19.32 -6.58
CA LEU A 210 5.10 -20.17 -7.44
C LEU A 210 4.28 -21.10 -8.34
N ASP A 211 3.05 -21.39 -7.98
CA ASP A 211 2.06 -22.14 -8.77
C ASP A 211 1.40 -21.31 -9.89
N GLY A 212 1.78 -20.04 -10.00
CA GLY A 212 1.25 -19.12 -10.99
C GLY A 212 -0.09 -18.47 -10.63
N LYS A 213 -0.70 -18.84 -9.50
CA LYS A 213 -1.95 -18.23 -9.00
C LYS A 213 -1.70 -16.92 -8.27
N TYR A 214 -2.73 -16.09 -8.18
CA TYR A 214 -2.72 -14.89 -7.37
C TYR A 214 -3.35 -15.16 -6.01
N TYR A 215 -2.75 -14.58 -4.99
CA TYR A 215 -3.16 -14.62 -3.60
C TYR A 215 -3.32 -13.21 -3.06
N TYR A 216 -4.29 -13.04 -2.15
CA TYR A 216 -4.48 -11.79 -1.42
C TYR A 216 -4.27 -12.06 0.08
#